data_8c1a1f0ac0721ede1fc8f286f2999006
#
_entry.id   8c1a1f0ac0721ede1fc8f286f2999006
#
_cell.length_a   1.000
_cell.length_b   1.000
_cell.length_c   1.000
_cell.angle_alpha   90.00
_cell.angle_beta   90.00
_cell.angle_gamma   90.00
#
_symmetry.space_group_name_H-M   'P 1'
#
loop_
_entity.id
_entity.type
_entity.pdbx_description
1 polymer ?
#
loop_
_entity_poly.entity_id
_entity_poly.type
_entity_poly.pdbx_seq_one_letter_code
_entity_poly.pdbx_strand_id
1 'polypeptide(L)'
;MALGQVTVDNLNLGQGAVTEVERYFLFIGPAAKNVGQFIPLNTDSDLDTALGIPASDLKTQIAAARQNGGQRWACIAAPIGAEGDWATALEKTQQQGVSVEAVIITKPVVKADELSAMHDAAVTLNNTYGRRVFFLASSVGIAVDQTWAQYLTEQKALVANLAAPRVAVVPQLHGNDLGVLAGRLANAAVSIADSPMRVATGALLGLGEVPVDSELTPLPSAVRAELDRARLSVTQTYPDYPGVYWGDCNMLDTPGSDFQVVEYLRITDKAARLIRPLLIRRVADRRLNNTPNSMAVNTNQLMAPLRAMAKSIKFAGEVFPGDIEPPKDGDLVLEWLSKTKVAAYIKLKPLNCPKDLTANIALDLSTDKTE
;
A
#
# COMPACT_ATOMS: atom_id res chain seq x y z
N MET A 1 27.19 30.08 -10.11
CA MET A 1 27.48 28.62 -10.25
C MET A 1 26.15 27.93 -10.17
N ALA A 2 25.74 27.27 -11.24
CA ALA A 2 24.50 26.47 -11.25
C ALA A 2 24.85 25.10 -10.71
N LEU A 3 24.08 24.61 -9.72
CA LEU A 3 24.15 23.21 -9.29
C LEU A 3 23.64 22.33 -10.42
N GLY A 4 24.33 21.25 -10.73
CA GLY A 4 23.91 20.30 -11.73
C GLY A 4 22.57 19.68 -11.33
N GLN A 5 21.56 19.81 -12.17
CA GLN A 5 20.24 19.24 -11.98
C GLN A 5 20.01 18.17 -13.03
N VAL A 6 19.62 16.97 -12.61
CA VAL A 6 19.19 15.90 -13.53
C VAL A 6 17.73 15.63 -13.23
N THR A 7 16.88 16.02 -14.16
CA THR A 7 15.46 15.70 -14.12
C THR A 7 15.23 14.53 -15.07
N VAL A 8 14.68 13.42 -14.55
CA VAL A 8 14.26 12.28 -15.37
C VAL A 8 12.74 12.19 -15.24
N ASP A 9 12.06 12.76 -16.22
CA ASP A 9 10.61 12.66 -16.33
C ASP A 9 10.25 11.38 -17.07
N ASN A 10 9.59 10.46 -16.41
CA ASN A 10 9.07 9.26 -17.04
C ASN A 10 7.72 9.58 -17.69
N LEU A 11 7.75 10.10 -18.92
CA LEU A 11 6.57 10.46 -19.71
C LEU A 11 5.96 9.27 -20.48
N ASN A 12 6.13 8.04 -20.04
CA ASN A 12 5.58 6.86 -20.70
C ASN A 12 4.04 6.76 -20.62
N LEU A 13 3.38 7.78 -21.07
CA LEU A 13 1.95 7.76 -21.36
C LEU A 13 1.76 7.05 -22.71
N GLY A 14 1.55 5.73 -22.69
CA GLY A 14 1.13 4.96 -23.88
C GLY A 14 2.17 4.04 -24.53
N GLN A 15 3.36 3.87 -23.99
CA GLN A 15 4.37 2.95 -24.53
C GLN A 15 4.57 1.72 -23.62
N GLY A 16 3.89 0.62 -23.94
CA GLY A 16 4.22 -0.71 -23.43
C GLY A 16 3.95 -0.96 -21.95
N ALA A 17 4.21 -2.17 -21.50
CA ALA A 17 4.07 -2.54 -20.09
C ALA A 17 5.01 -1.68 -19.23
N VAL A 18 4.46 -0.90 -18.31
CA VAL A 18 5.22 -0.19 -17.27
C VAL A 18 5.95 -1.25 -16.44
N THR A 19 7.26 -1.25 -16.49
CA THR A 19 8.10 -2.28 -15.86
C THR A 19 8.13 -2.17 -14.34
N GLU A 20 7.82 -1.00 -13.79
CA GLU A 20 7.77 -0.76 -12.34
C GLU A 20 6.52 0.03 -11.97
N VAL A 21 5.47 -0.68 -11.57
CA VAL A 21 4.23 -0.11 -11.01
C VAL A 21 4.34 0.05 -9.50
N GLU A 22 5.25 -0.70 -8.87
CA GLU A 22 5.45 -0.70 -7.42
C GLU A 22 5.85 0.69 -6.92
N ARG A 23 5.23 1.12 -5.82
CA ARG A 23 5.43 2.42 -5.16
C ARG A 23 4.98 3.64 -5.95
N TYR A 24 4.34 3.46 -7.12
CA TYR A 24 3.79 4.55 -7.90
C TYR A 24 2.28 4.65 -7.65
N PHE A 25 1.86 5.73 -7.01
CA PHE A 25 0.50 5.90 -6.50
C PHE A 25 -0.24 7.01 -7.21
N LEU A 26 -1.55 6.82 -7.36
CA LEU A 26 -2.49 7.82 -7.88
C LEU A 26 -3.22 8.48 -6.71
N PHE A 27 -3.03 9.76 -6.53
CA PHE A 27 -3.75 10.55 -5.54
C PHE A 27 -4.95 11.25 -6.21
N ILE A 28 -6.15 11.01 -5.69
CA ILE A 28 -7.39 11.62 -6.16
C ILE A 28 -8.03 12.42 -5.02
N GLY A 29 -8.34 13.67 -5.27
CA GLY A 29 -9.02 14.50 -4.28
C GLY A 29 -9.21 15.94 -4.69
N PRO A 30 -9.89 16.74 -3.87
CA PRO A 30 -10.15 18.14 -4.15
C PRO A 30 -8.87 18.98 -4.24
N ALA A 31 -8.77 19.82 -5.28
CA ALA A 31 -7.75 20.85 -5.38
C ALA A 31 -8.25 22.05 -6.16
N ALA A 32 -7.61 23.21 -5.96
CA ALA A 32 -8.05 24.47 -6.53
C ALA A 32 -7.68 24.66 -8.01
N LYS A 33 -6.69 23.87 -8.51
CA LYS A 33 -6.14 24.04 -9.85
C LYS A 33 -6.06 22.72 -10.60
N ASN A 34 -6.06 22.80 -11.93
CA ASN A 34 -5.87 21.66 -12.84
C ASN A 34 -6.90 20.52 -12.64
N VAL A 35 -8.12 20.86 -12.23
CA VAL A 35 -9.23 19.91 -12.06
C VAL A 35 -9.45 19.13 -13.35
N GLY A 36 -9.52 17.78 -13.22
CA GLY A 36 -9.72 16.86 -14.34
C GLY A 36 -8.47 16.54 -15.15
N GLN A 37 -7.31 17.05 -14.75
CA GLN A 37 -6.00 16.71 -15.35
C GLN A 37 -5.28 15.62 -14.54
N PHE A 38 -4.28 15.00 -15.14
CA PHE A 38 -3.39 14.03 -14.48
C PHE A 38 -1.98 14.58 -14.50
N ILE A 39 -1.44 14.83 -13.33
CA ILE A 39 -0.19 15.55 -13.14
C ILE A 39 0.83 14.61 -12.51
N PRO A 40 1.88 14.19 -13.22
CA PRO A 40 2.99 13.50 -12.59
C PRO A 40 3.75 14.46 -11.67
N LEU A 41 3.99 14.04 -10.44
CA LEU A 41 4.70 14.78 -9.41
C LEU A 41 5.85 13.95 -8.86
N ASN A 42 6.92 14.64 -8.48
CA ASN A 42 8.10 14.06 -7.85
C ASN A 42 8.54 14.92 -6.65
N THR A 43 9.67 14.59 -6.05
CA THR A 43 10.27 15.31 -4.91
C THR A 43 10.47 16.81 -5.17
N ASP A 44 10.79 17.21 -6.40
CA ASP A 44 11.16 18.58 -6.74
C ASP A 44 9.97 19.39 -7.30
N SER A 45 8.82 18.76 -7.49
CA SER A 45 7.63 19.41 -8.07
C SER A 45 7.11 20.54 -7.18
N ASP A 46 6.78 21.69 -7.79
CA ASP A 46 6.11 22.79 -7.12
C ASP A 46 4.60 22.50 -6.99
N LEU A 47 4.17 22.19 -5.77
CA LEU A 47 2.79 21.85 -5.48
C LEU A 47 1.84 23.06 -5.60
N ASP A 48 2.32 24.28 -5.40
CA ASP A 48 1.52 25.50 -5.57
C ASP A 48 1.19 25.74 -7.04
N THR A 49 2.16 25.52 -7.90
CA THR A 49 1.96 25.59 -9.34
C THR A 49 1.05 24.46 -9.84
N ALA A 50 1.22 23.25 -9.32
CA ALA A 50 0.48 22.07 -9.78
C ALA A 50 -0.96 21.99 -9.26
N LEU A 51 -1.20 22.29 -7.98
CA LEU A 51 -2.46 22.05 -7.28
C LEU A 51 -3.16 23.33 -6.80
N GLY A 52 -2.47 24.47 -6.89
CA GLY A 52 -2.95 25.78 -6.44
C GLY A 52 -2.35 26.21 -5.10
N ILE A 53 -2.35 27.53 -4.89
CA ILE A 53 -1.81 28.16 -3.65
C ILE A 53 -2.64 27.77 -2.42
N PRO A 54 -4.00 27.79 -2.45
CA PRO A 54 -4.80 27.41 -1.29
C PRO A 54 -4.51 25.97 -0.83
N ALA A 55 -4.61 25.77 0.48
CA ALA A 55 -4.56 24.42 1.05
C ALA A 55 -5.76 23.58 0.53
N SER A 56 -5.52 22.31 0.27
CA SER A 56 -6.54 21.34 -0.10
C SER A 56 -6.14 19.97 0.43
N ASP A 57 -7.11 19.08 0.61
CA ASP A 57 -6.84 17.72 1.07
C ASP A 57 -5.80 17.04 0.18
N LEU A 58 -5.98 17.12 -1.15
CA LEU A 58 -5.04 16.53 -2.10
C LEU A 58 -3.61 17.06 -1.90
N LYS A 59 -3.45 18.38 -1.80
CA LYS A 59 -2.13 19.01 -1.65
C LYS A 59 -1.48 18.64 -0.32
N THR A 60 -2.25 18.65 0.77
CA THR A 60 -1.78 18.30 2.12
C THR A 60 -1.29 16.86 2.17
N GLN A 61 -2.05 15.92 1.63
CA GLN A 61 -1.67 14.50 1.62
C GLN A 61 -0.47 14.23 0.70
N ILE A 62 -0.37 14.88 -0.46
CA ILE A 62 0.78 14.76 -1.36
C ILE A 62 2.04 15.34 -0.71
N ALA A 63 1.95 16.47 -0.02
CA ALA A 63 3.08 17.07 0.69
C ALA A 63 3.62 16.13 1.79
N ALA A 64 2.73 15.52 2.58
CA ALA A 64 3.08 14.55 3.61
C ALA A 64 3.69 13.26 3.00
N ALA A 65 3.14 12.79 1.88
CA ALA A 65 3.66 11.62 1.16
C ALA A 65 5.07 11.87 0.64
N ARG A 66 5.34 13.04 0.07
CA ARG A 66 6.67 13.44 -0.40
C ARG A 66 7.72 13.44 0.71
N GLN A 67 7.37 13.92 1.91
CA GLN A 67 8.28 13.93 3.06
C GLN A 67 8.68 12.53 3.54
N ASN A 68 7.76 11.56 3.45
CA ASN A 68 7.97 10.19 3.92
C ASN A 68 8.40 9.21 2.82
N GLY A 69 8.27 9.59 1.55
CA GLY A 69 8.54 8.73 0.39
C GLY A 69 10.01 8.63 -0.03
N GLY A 70 10.87 9.46 0.55
CA GLY A 70 12.30 9.49 0.24
C GLY A 70 12.64 10.14 -1.11
N GLN A 71 13.91 10.11 -1.47
CA GLN A 71 14.45 10.88 -2.62
C GLN A 71 13.90 10.48 -4.00
N ARG A 72 13.46 9.23 -4.15
CA ARG A 72 12.94 8.71 -5.43
C ARG A 72 11.41 8.67 -5.47
N TRP A 73 10.77 9.38 -4.57
CA TRP A 73 9.33 9.42 -4.52
C TRP A 73 8.74 10.11 -5.75
N ALA A 74 7.70 9.51 -6.29
CA ALA A 74 6.89 10.06 -7.37
C ALA A 74 5.44 9.57 -7.26
N CYS A 75 4.51 10.36 -7.77
CA CYS A 75 3.09 10.01 -7.82
C CYS A 75 2.41 10.64 -9.03
N ILE A 76 1.15 10.27 -9.24
CA ILE A 76 0.24 11.02 -10.12
C ILE A 76 -0.81 11.69 -9.24
N ALA A 77 -1.02 12.98 -9.44
CA ALA A 77 -2.15 13.70 -8.87
C ALA A 77 -3.29 13.80 -9.90
N ALA A 78 -4.50 13.52 -9.44
CA ALA A 78 -5.75 13.70 -10.19
C ALA A 78 -6.66 14.66 -9.41
N PRO A 79 -6.49 15.98 -9.58
CA PRO A 79 -7.34 16.97 -8.95
C PRO A 79 -8.80 16.83 -9.41
N ILE A 80 -9.72 16.80 -8.45
CA ILE A 80 -11.17 16.85 -8.68
C ILE A 80 -11.74 18.12 -8.07
N GLY A 81 -12.95 18.53 -8.50
CA GLY A 81 -13.69 19.59 -7.83
C GLY A 81 -14.17 19.15 -6.44
N ALA A 82 -14.66 20.08 -5.63
CA ALA A 82 -15.18 19.79 -4.29
C ALA A 82 -16.29 18.73 -4.30
N GLU A 83 -17.17 18.80 -5.29
CA GLU A 83 -18.24 17.81 -5.53
C GLU A 83 -17.84 16.74 -6.56
N GLY A 84 -16.55 16.66 -6.89
CA GLY A 84 -16.06 15.71 -7.88
C GLY A 84 -16.06 14.28 -7.35
N ASP A 85 -16.30 13.36 -8.28
CA ASP A 85 -16.34 11.93 -8.02
C ASP A 85 -14.98 11.28 -8.34
N TRP A 86 -14.44 10.54 -7.38
CA TRP A 86 -13.19 9.80 -7.52
C TRP A 86 -13.26 8.68 -8.58
N ALA A 87 -14.44 8.04 -8.74
CA ALA A 87 -14.59 6.93 -9.67
C ALA A 87 -14.47 7.41 -11.12
N THR A 88 -15.08 8.54 -11.44
CA THR A 88 -14.96 9.21 -12.74
C THR A 88 -13.50 9.60 -13.04
N ALA A 89 -12.75 10.10 -12.05
CA ALA A 89 -11.35 10.46 -12.22
C ALA A 89 -10.49 9.20 -12.45
N LEU A 90 -10.77 8.13 -11.72
CA LEU A 90 -10.09 6.84 -11.87
C LEU A 90 -10.32 6.26 -13.27
N GLU A 91 -11.56 6.26 -13.77
CA GLU A 91 -11.88 5.77 -15.10
C GLU A 91 -11.12 6.53 -16.20
N LYS A 92 -11.10 7.85 -16.12
CA LYS A 92 -10.33 8.69 -17.06
C LYS A 92 -8.82 8.36 -17.03
N THR A 93 -8.26 8.08 -15.85
CA THR A 93 -6.85 7.67 -15.72
C THR A 93 -6.61 6.35 -16.44
N GLN A 94 -7.56 5.42 -16.36
CA GLN A 94 -7.44 4.13 -17.04
C GLN A 94 -7.51 4.26 -18.56
N GLN A 95 -8.36 5.14 -19.07
CA GLN A 95 -8.44 5.44 -20.51
C GLN A 95 -7.14 6.00 -21.07
N GLN A 96 -6.35 6.72 -20.26
CA GLN A 96 -5.03 7.23 -20.61
C GLN A 96 -3.89 6.18 -20.45
N GLY A 97 -4.22 4.96 -20.10
CA GLY A 97 -3.22 3.89 -19.98
C GLY A 97 -2.37 3.94 -18.72
N VAL A 98 -2.69 4.79 -17.74
CA VAL A 98 -1.93 4.93 -16.49
C VAL A 98 -2.03 3.66 -15.64
N SER A 99 -0.88 3.13 -15.22
CA SER A 99 -0.77 1.97 -14.35
C SER A 99 -0.12 2.37 -13.03
N VAL A 100 -0.80 2.07 -11.92
CA VAL A 100 -0.36 2.40 -10.56
C VAL A 100 -0.53 1.21 -9.63
N GLU A 101 0.19 1.20 -8.51
CA GLU A 101 0.04 0.16 -7.49
C GLU A 101 -1.13 0.45 -6.54
N ALA A 102 -1.31 1.72 -6.19
CA ALA A 102 -2.37 2.14 -5.26
C ALA A 102 -3.10 3.39 -5.74
N VAL A 103 -4.34 3.52 -5.30
CA VAL A 103 -5.18 4.71 -5.45
C VAL A 103 -5.45 5.29 -4.07
N ILE A 104 -5.09 6.55 -3.89
CA ILE A 104 -5.17 7.28 -2.63
C ILE A 104 -6.32 8.27 -2.71
N ILE A 105 -7.38 8.04 -1.94
CA ILE A 105 -8.57 8.91 -1.92
C ILE A 105 -8.45 9.88 -0.77
N THR A 106 -8.16 11.15 -1.07
CA THR A 106 -7.88 12.16 -0.05
C THR A 106 -9.13 12.84 0.51
N LYS A 107 -10.25 12.81 -0.21
CA LYS A 107 -11.55 13.26 0.31
C LYS A 107 -12.01 12.25 1.37
N PRO A 108 -12.30 12.68 2.61
CA PRO A 108 -12.71 11.76 3.65
C PRO A 108 -14.00 11.01 3.34
N VAL A 109 -13.98 9.70 3.55
CA VAL A 109 -15.12 8.80 3.40
C VAL A 109 -15.98 8.87 4.65
N VAL A 110 -17.28 8.93 4.47
CA VAL A 110 -18.27 9.00 5.56
C VAL A 110 -19.28 7.84 5.53
N LYS A 111 -19.26 7.02 4.47
CA LYS A 111 -20.21 5.91 4.29
C LYS A 111 -19.49 4.63 3.93
N ALA A 112 -19.94 3.51 4.49
CA ALA A 112 -19.41 2.18 4.21
C ALA A 112 -19.54 1.76 2.73
N ASP A 113 -20.62 2.22 2.05
CA ASP A 113 -20.85 1.90 0.64
C ASP A 113 -19.76 2.46 -0.27
N GLU A 114 -19.13 3.59 0.09
CA GLU A 114 -18.01 4.16 -0.67
C GLU A 114 -16.77 3.23 -0.61
N LEU A 115 -16.53 2.61 0.53
CA LEU A 115 -15.43 1.65 0.72
C LEU A 115 -15.68 0.36 -0.08
N SER A 116 -16.92 -0.12 -0.10
CA SER A 116 -17.32 -1.24 -0.95
C SER A 116 -17.15 -0.91 -2.43
N ALA A 117 -17.56 0.28 -2.86
CA ALA A 117 -17.38 0.73 -4.24
C ALA A 117 -15.90 0.83 -4.67
N MET A 118 -15.00 1.22 -3.76
CA MET A 118 -13.54 1.21 -4.03
C MET A 118 -13.02 -0.22 -4.24
N HIS A 119 -13.49 -1.17 -3.42
CA HIS A 119 -13.15 -2.58 -3.61
C HIS A 119 -13.63 -3.10 -4.97
N ASP A 120 -14.88 -2.84 -5.33
CA ASP A 120 -15.48 -3.27 -6.59
C ASP A 120 -14.75 -2.64 -7.79
N ALA A 121 -14.34 -1.37 -7.67
CA ALA A 121 -13.52 -0.71 -8.68
C ALA A 121 -12.16 -1.42 -8.84
N ALA A 122 -11.49 -1.81 -7.77
CA ALA A 122 -10.24 -2.56 -7.84
C ALA A 122 -10.41 -3.92 -8.52
N VAL A 123 -11.50 -4.64 -8.21
CA VAL A 123 -11.86 -5.91 -8.86
C VAL A 123 -12.13 -5.70 -10.35
N THR A 124 -12.88 -4.66 -10.69
CA THR A 124 -13.19 -4.30 -12.09
C THR A 124 -11.93 -3.96 -12.88
N LEU A 125 -10.99 -3.19 -12.32
CA LEU A 125 -9.71 -2.87 -12.96
C LEU A 125 -8.88 -4.13 -13.23
N ASN A 126 -8.87 -5.06 -12.30
CA ASN A 126 -8.19 -6.34 -12.50
C ASN A 126 -8.85 -7.17 -13.60
N ASN A 127 -10.18 -7.26 -13.62
CA ASN A 127 -10.92 -8.08 -14.57
C ASN A 127 -10.87 -7.50 -15.99
N THR A 128 -10.95 -6.17 -16.12
CA THR A 128 -11.01 -5.49 -17.42
C THR A 128 -9.62 -5.27 -18.01
N TYR A 129 -8.68 -4.79 -17.20
CA TYR A 129 -7.35 -4.36 -17.68
C TYR A 129 -6.21 -5.27 -17.17
N GLY A 130 -6.48 -6.19 -16.26
CA GLY A 130 -5.45 -6.96 -15.57
C GLY A 130 -4.56 -6.11 -14.66
N ARG A 131 -5.07 -4.95 -14.23
CA ARG A 131 -4.38 -4.01 -13.34
C ARG A 131 -4.79 -4.31 -11.90
N ARG A 132 -3.80 -4.61 -11.08
CA ARG A 132 -4.01 -4.90 -9.66
C ARG A 132 -3.66 -3.67 -8.85
N VAL A 133 -4.68 -3.09 -8.22
CA VAL A 133 -4.56 -1.91 -7.37
C VAL A 133 -5.18 -2.18 -6.00
N PHE A 134 -4.72 -1.44 -5.00
CA PHE A 134 -5.42 -1.31 -3.72
C PHE A 134 -5.73 0.16 -3.45
N PHE A 135 -6.66 0.41 -2.55
CA PHE A 135 -7.08 1.75 -2.16
C PHE A 135 -6.62 2.07 -0.75
N LEU A 136 -6.14 3.29 -0.56
CA LEU A 136 -6.03 3.92 0.74
C LEU A 136 -7.06 5.05 0.77
N ALA A 137 -8.03 4.96 1.67
CA ALA A 137 -9.07 5.95 1.84
C ALA A 137 -8.87 6.71 3.17
N SER A 138 -9.11 8.00 3.17
CA SER A 138 -9.19 8.75 4.42
C SER A 138 -10.58 8.62 5.05
N SER A 139 -10.66 8.63 6.38
CA SER A 139 -11.88 8.95 7.09
C SER A 139 -11.71 10.25 7.87
N VAL A 140 -12.81 10.83 8.34
CA VAL A 140 -12.77 12.12 9.06
C VAL A 140 -11.94 12.02 10.33
N GLY A 141 -11.26 13.11 10.69
CA GLY A 141 -10.65 13.29 12.01
C GLY A 141 -11.69 13.57 13.09
N ILE A 142 -11.24 13.67 14.36
CA ILE A 142 -12.13 14.01 15.46
C ILE A 142 -12.66 15.44 15.30
N ALA A 143 -13.96 15.64 15.54
CA ALA A 143 -14.58 16.96 15.53
C ALA A 143 -14.35 17.70 16.86
N VAL A 144 -14.40 19.03 16.83
CA VAL A 144 -14.10 19.91 18.00
C VAL A 144 -15.05 19.68 19.18
N ASP A 145 -16.28 19.24 18.89
CA ASP A 145 -17.33 18.96 19.85
C ASP A 145 -17.49 17.47 20.19
N GLN A 146 -16.58 16.63 19.72
CA GLN A 146 -16.65 15.18 19.85
C GLN A 146 -15.68 14.64 20.88
N THR A 147 -16.14 13.71 21.72
CA THR A 147 -15.26 12.93 22.61
C THR A 147 -14.63 11.74 21.91
N TRP A 148 -13.50 11.22 22.43
CA TRP A 148 -12.87 10.01 21.89
C TRP A 148 -13.80 8.80 21.86
N ALA A 149 -14.70 8.67 22.80
CA ALA A 149 -15.66 7.56 22.83
C ALA A 149 -16.69 7.64 21.68
N GLN A 150 -17.20 8.84 21.40
CA GLN A 150 -18.10 9.08 20.28
C GLN A 150 -17.38 8.84 18.94
N TYR A 151 -16.18 9.40 18.80
CA TYR A 151 -15.33 9.20 17.62
C TYR A 151 -15.07 7.72 17.33
N LEU A 152 -14.67 6.95 18.34
CA LEU A 152 -14.47 5.50 18.21
C LEU A 152 -15.73 4.76 17.75
N THR A 153 -16.89 5.15 18.26
CA THR A 153 -18.17 4.54 17.89
C THR A 153 -18.47 4.75 16.41
N GLU A 154 -18.28 5.97 15.91
CA GLU A 154 -18.51 6.33 14.51
C GLU A 154 -17.49 5.63 13.56
N GLN A 155 -16.21 5.66 13.90
CA GLN A 155 -15.18 5.03 13.09
C GLN A 155 -15.36 3.50 13.03
N LYS A 156 -15.73 2.86 14.13
CA LYS A 156 -16.05 1.43 14.16
C LYS A 156 -17.28 1.12 13.31
N ALA A 157 -18.31 1.95 13.35
CA ALA A 157 -19.52 1.78 12.54
C ALA A 157 -19.23 1.90 11.03
N LEU A 158 -18.33 2.82 10.63
CA LEU A 158 -17.93 3.01 9.25
C LEU A 158 -17.35 1.73 8.60
N VAL A 159 -16.57 0.96 9.35
CA VAL A 159 -15.88 -0.24 8.83
C VAL A 159 -16.51 -1.56 9.29
N ALA A 160 -17.65 -1.49 9.99
CA ALA A 160 -18.32 -2.68 10.51
C ALA A 160 -18.79 -3.60 9.37
N ASN A 161 -18.56 -4.90 9.53
CA ASN A 161 -19.04 -5.96 8.60
C ASN A 161 -18.59 -5.79 7.13
N LEU A 162 -17.58 -4.97 6.86
CA LEU A 162 -17.03 -4.84 5.50
C LEU A 162 -16.10 -6.01 5.17
N ALA A 163 -16.21 -6.47 3.92
CA ALA A 163 -15.31 -7.44 3.29
C ALA A 163 -14.72 -6.82 2.02
N ALA A 164 -13.76 -5.92 2.20
CA ALA A 164 -13.11 -5.15 1.14
C ALA A 164 -11.57 -5.31 1.21
N PRO A 165 -11.02 -6.50 0.88
CA PRO A 165 -9.59 -6.82 1.04
C PRO A 165 -8.64 -5.93 0.22
N ARG A 166 -9.15 -5.08 -0.66
CA ARG A 166 -8.35 -4.14 -1.44
C ARG A 166 -8.47 -2.69 -0.96
N VAL A 167 -9.03 -2.46 0.23
CA VAL A 167 -9.22 -1.13 0.81
C VAL A 167 -8.66 -1.10 2.22
N ALA A 168 -7.87 -0.08 2.52
CA ALA A 168 -7.46 0.30 3.87
C ALA A 168 -7.99 1.69 4.18
N VAL A 169 -8.38 1.93 5.43
CA VAL A 169 -8.90 3.23 5.88
C VAL A 169 -7.97 3.84 6.90
N VAL A 170 -7.65 5.11 6.69
CA VAL A 170 -6.76 5.92 7.52
C VAL A 170 -7.54 7.09 8.12
N PRO A 171 -7.86 7.06 9.41
CA PRO A 171 -8.43 8.20 10.10
C PRO A 171 -7.48 9.41 10.05
N GLN A 172 -8.01 10.59 9.69
CA GLN A 172 -7.22 11.83 9.62
C GLN A 172 -7.07 12.46 11.01
N LEU A 173 -6.38 11.75 11.90
CA LEU A 173 -6.19 12.19 13.29
C LEU A 173 -5.29 13.43 13.38
N HIS A 174 -4.24 13.48 12.58
CA HIS A 174 -3.30 14.62 12.50
C HIS A 174 -3.53 15.49 11.25
N GLY A 175 -4.57 15.20 10.47
CA GLY A 175 -4.94 15.93 9.26
C GLY A 175 -4.14 15.55 8.00
N ASN A 176 -3.06 14.79 8.12
CA ASN A 176 -2.22 14.37 7.00
C ASN A 176 -1.79 12.90 7.06
N ASP A 177 -2.43 12.11 7.89
CA ASP A 177 -2.10 10.71 8.18
C ASP A 177 -2.06 9.84 6.94
N LEU A 178 -3.05 9.99 6.03
CA LEU A 178 -3.11 9.23 4.78
C LEU A 178 -1.88 9.45 3.90
N GLY A 179 -1.45 10.71 3.76
CA GLY A 179 -0.27 11.06 3.01
C GLY A 179 1.00 10.50 3.63
N VAL A 180 1.12 10.56 4.96
CA VAL A 180 2.25 9.99 5.70
C VAL A 180 2.35 8.48 5.44
N LEU A 181 1.25 7.74 5.55
CA LEU A 181 1.23 6.30 5.23
C LEU A 181 1.58 6.05 3.77
N ALA A 182 0.94 6.76 2.84
CA ALA A 182 1.19 6.59 1.41
C ALA A 182 2.67 6.83 1.07
N GLY A 183 3.28 7.87 1.63
CA GLY A 183 4.72 8.13 1.48
C GLY A 183 5.57 7.00 2.02
N ARG A 184 5.26 6.49 3.22
CA ARG A 184 6.00 5.38 3.82
C ARG A 184 5.91 4.10 2.99
N LEU A 185 4.75 3.77 2.43
CA LEU A 185 4.56 2.63 1.52
C LEU A 185 5.23 2.83 0.14
N ALA A 186 5.37 4.08 -0.30
CA ALA A 186 6.04 4.43 -1.55
C ALA A 186 7.56 4.58 -1.42
N ASN A 187 8.12 4.50 -0.20
CA ASN A 187 9.54 4.69 0.03
C ASN A 187 10.37 3.57 -0.61
N ALA A 188 11.23 3.94 -1.55
CA ALA A 188 12.08 3.01 -2.28
C ALA A 188 13.15 2.33 -1.41
N ALA A 189 13.43 2.87 -0.22
CA ALA A 189 14.37 2.30 0.74
C ALA A 189 13.79 1.15 1.57
N VAL A 190 12.50 0.82 1.39
CA VAL A 190 11.80 -0.21 2.15
C VAL A 190 11.26 -1.26 1.19
N SER A 191 11.30 -2.54 1.56
CA SER A 191 10.66 -3.59 0.77
C SER A 191 9.13 -3.43 0.78
N ILE A 192 8.47 -3.83 -0.30
CA ILE A 192 7.00 -3.92 -0.34
C ILE A 192 6.47 -5.02 0.59
N ALA A 193 7.34 -5.96 0.98
CA ALA A 193 7.04 -7.04 1.91
C ALA A 193 7.21 -6.62 3.39
N ASP A 194 7.83 -5.48 3.65
CA ASP A 194 7.94 -4.94 5.01
C ASP A 194 6.61 -4.27 5.42
N SER A 195 6.19 -4.50 6.67
CA SER A 195 5.10 -3.74 7.27
C SER A 195 5.51 -2.26 7.42
N PRO A 196 4.59 -1.30 7.23
CA PRO A 196 4.84 0.11 7.55
C PRO A 196 5.20 0.33 9.03
N MET A 197 4.94 -0.64 9.90
CA MET A 197 5.32 -0.66 11.31
C MET A 197 6.85 -0.72 11.52
N ARG A 198 7.64 -1.10 10.53
CA ARG A 198 9.10 -1.28 10.66
C ARG A 198 9.78 -0.05 11.25
N VAL A 199 10.19 -0.15 12.52
CA VAL A 199 10.80 0.96 13.30
C VAL A 199 12.15 1.38 12.71
N ALA A 200 12.94 0.44 12.18
CA ALA A 200 14.23 0.72 11.55
C ALA A 200 14.13 1.64 10.31
N THR A 201 12.96 1.82 9.73
CA THR A 201 12.73 2.81 8.67
C THR A 201 12.80 4.26 9.18
N GLY A 202 12.78 4.46 10.50
CA GLY A 202 12.76 5.75 11.16
C GLY A 202 11.35 6.21 11.57
N ALA A 203 11.32 7.28 12.36
CA ALA A 203 10.08 7.94 12.77
C ALA A 203 9.38 8.60 11.57
N LEU A 204 8.10 8.86 11.71
CA LEU A 204 7.29 9.59 10.73
C LEU A 204 7.72 11.06 10.67
N LEU A 205 7.71 11.64 9.48
CA LEU A 205 8.10 13.02 9.23
C LEU A 205 6.89 13.89 8.92
N GLY A 206 6.89 15.11 9.48
CA GLY A 206 5.90 16.13 9.15
C GLY A 206 4.45 15.75 9.50
N LEU A 207 4.26 14.88 10.48
CA LEU A 207 2.93 14.59 11.02
C LEU A 207 2.33 15.86 11.61
N GLY A 208 1.03 16.08 11.40
CA GLY A 208 0.32 17.25 11.91
C GLY A 208 0.25 17.31 13.44
N GLU A 209 -0.48 18.28 13.97
CA GLU A 209 -0.63 18.45 15.42
C GLU A 209 -1.32 17.25 16.08
N VAL A 210 -0.98 17.00 17.35
CA VAL A 210 -1.64 15.94 18.14
C VAL A 210 -3.10 16.33 18.34
N PRO A 211 -4.04 15.51 17.87
CA PRO A 211 -5.47 15.83 18.04
C PRO A 211 -5.90 15.76 19.50
N VAL A 212 -6.84 16.61 19.84
CA VAL A 212 -7.51 16.63 21.14
C VAL A 212 -9.01 16.48 20.95
N ASP A 213 -9.69 15.91 21.92
CA ASP A 213 -11.15 15.82 21.92
C ASP A 213 -11.81 17.07 22.52
N SER A 214 -13.14 17.07 22.64
CA SER A 214 -13.91 18.18 23.21
C SER A 214 -13.58 18.47 24.68
N GLU A 215 -12.94 17.54 25.38
CA GLU A 215 -12.47 17.70 26.76
C GLU A 215 -10.98 18.10 26.83
N LEU A 216 -10.39 18.47 25.69
CA LEU A 216 -8.96 18.78 25.53
C LEU A 216 -8.03 17.62 25.88
N THR A 217 -8.53 16.39 25.84
CA THR A 217 -7.73 15.20 26.08
C THR A 217 -6.97 14.84 24.82
N PRO A 218 -5.62 14.82 24.85
CA PRO A 218 -4.82 14.38 23.70
C PRO A 218 -5.10 12.92 23.33
N LEU A 219 -4.91 12.56 22.06
CA LEU A 219 -5.15 11.21 21.53
C LEU A 219 -4.54 10.10 22.41
N PRO A 220 -5.37 9.33 23.14
CA PRO A 220 -4.86 8.27 24.02
C PRO A 220 -4.36 7.05 23.24
N SER A 221 -3.38 6.34 23.80
CA SER A 221 -2.90 5.06 23.23
C SER A 221 -4.01 3.99 23.16
N ALA A 222 -4.92 3.99 24.12
CA ALA A 222 -6.08 3.10 24.13
C ALA A 222 -7.00 3.33 22.92
N VAL A 223 -7.20 4.59 22.52
CA VAL A 223 -7.99 4.94 21.33
C VAL A 223 -7.32 4.41 20.06
N ARG A 224 -6.00 4.61 19.94
CA ARG A 224 -5.22 4.04 18.81
C ARG A 224 -5.37 2.52 18.72
N ALA A 225 -5.24 1.83 19.86
CA ALA A 225 -5.39 0.37 19.93
C ALA A 225 -6.80 -0.10 19.53
N GLU A 226 -7.84 0.64 19.90
CA GLU A 226 -9.22 0.31 19.53
C GLU A 226 -9.52 0.58 18.05
N LEU A 227 -8.92 1.62 17.44
CA LEU A 227 -9.01 1.90 16.02
C LEU A 227 -8.30 0.80 15.22
N ASP A 228 -7.10 0.39 15.65
CA ASP A 228 -6.35 -0.71 15.02
C ASP A 228 -7.13 -2.04 15.08
N ARG A 229 -7.70 -2.39 16.24
CA ARG A 229 -8.57 -3.57 16.38
C ARG A 229 -9.79 -3.51 15.46
N ALA A 230 -10.28 -2.32 15.15
CA ALA A 230 -11.35 -2.10 14.19
C ALA A 230 -10.87 -2.16 12.73
N ARG A 231 -9.63 -2.55 12.47
CA ARG A 231 -8.99 -2.62 11.14
C ARG A 231 -8.77 -1.25 10.48
N LEU A 232 -8.67 -0.19 11.26
CA LEU A 232 -8.24 1.12 10.80
C LEU A 232 -6.72 1.22 10.92
N SER A 233 -6.09 1.95 10.01
CA SER A 233 -4.63 2.13 10.01
C SER A 233 -4.27 3.42 10.70
N VAL A 234 -3.51 3.33 11.79
CA VAL A 234 -3.20 4.47 12.66
C VAL A 234 -1.73 4.51 13.06
N THR A 235 -1.31 5.65 13.58
CA THR A 235 0.02 5.85 14.15
C THR A 235 0.15 5.17 15.51
N GLN A 236 1.40 4.88 15.92
CA GLN A 236 1.72 4.36 17.23
C GLN A 236 2.93 5.07 17.86
N THR A 237 3.03 5.00 19.17
CA THR A 237 4.16 5.49 19.95
C THR A 237 4.59 4.41 20.95
N TYR A 238 5.89 4.39 21.27
CA TYR A 238 6.43 3.50 22.27
C TYR A 238 6.83 4.33 23.50
N PRO A 239 6.42 3.97 24.73
CA PRO A 239 6.88 4.65 25.94
C PRO A 239 8.41 4.66 25.99
N ASP A 240 8.99 5.76 26.39
CA ASP A 240 10.44 5.97 26.52
C ASP A 240 11.27 5.76 25.26
N TYR A 241 10.61 5.66 24.09
CA TYR A 241 11.27 5.58 22.79
C TYR A 241 10.82 6.74 21.90
N PRO A 242 11.75 7.60 21.43
CA PRO A 242 11.39 8.85 20.79
C PRO A 242 10.80 8.62 19.40
N GLY A 243 9.84 9.46 19.03
CA GLY A 243 9.23 9.50 17.69
C GLY A 243 7.83 8.88 17.65
N VAL A 244 7.14 9.20 16.57
CA VAL A 244 5.86 8.59 16.19
C VAL A 244 6.13 7.66 15.03
N TYR A 245 5.56 6.48 15.07
CA TYR A 245 5.71 5.44 14.07
C TYR A 245 4.36 5.10 13.46
N TRP A 246 4.35 4.39 12.35
CA TRP A 246 3.11 3.83 11.85
C TRP A 246 2.82 2.50 12.58
N GLY A 247 1.54 2.25 12.81
CA GLY A 247 1.07 0.92 13.19
C GLY A 247 1.01 0.00 11.97
N ASP A 248 0.00 -0.83 11.88
CA ASP A 248 -0.19 -1.66 10.69
C ASP A 248 -1.01 -0.95 9.62
N CYS A 249 -0.83 -1.35 8.36
CA CYS A 249 -1.74 -0.97 7.30
C CYS A 249 -2.77 -2.09 7.13
N ASN A 250 -3.83 -1.99 7.94
CA ASN A 250 -4.90 -2.97 7.99
C ASN A 250 -5.79 -2.87 6.75
N MET A 251 -6.00 -3.99 6.07
CA MET A 251 -6.99 -4.08 4.99
C MET A 251 -8.36 -4.46 5.58
N LEU A 252 -9.44 -4.00 4.94
CA LEU A 252 -10.80 -4.31 5.38
C LEU A 252 -11.25 -5.72 4.96
N ASP A 253 -10.34 -6.69 5.02
CA ASP A 253 -10.67 -8.08 4.76
C ASP A 253 -11.41 -8.72 5.94
N THR A 254 -12.16 -9.78 5.69
CA THR A 254 -12.85 -10.53 6.76
C THR A 254 -11.84 -11.08 7.77
N PRO A 255 -12.10 -10.99 9.07
CA PRO A 255 -11.20 -11.56 10.07
C PRO A 255 -10.90 -13.04 9.80
N GLY A 256 -9.61 -13.40 9.81
CA GLY A 256 -9.15 -14.76 9.52
C GLY A 256 -8.93 -15.07 8.02
N SER A 257 -9.17 -14.13 7.13
CA SER A 257 -8.82 -14.20 5.71
C SER A 257 -7.34 -13.85 5.46
N ASP A 258 -6.85 -14.07 4.23
CA ASP A 258 -5.43 -13.99 3.90
C ASP A 258 -4.89 -12.55 3.79
N PHE A 259 -5.74 -11.58 3.43
CA PHE A 259 -5.31 -10.21 3.15
C PHE A 259 -5.65 -9.24 4.27
N GLN A 260 -5.26 -9.57 5.49
CA GLN A 260 -5.47 -8.71 6.66
C GLN A 260 -4.59 -7.45 6.64
N VAL A 261 -3.45 -7.51 5.96
CA VAL A 261 -2.44 -6.45 5.93
C VAL A 261 -1.94 -6.21 4.51
N VAL A 262 -1.52 -4.98 4.25
CA VAL A 262 -1.16 -4.51 2.90
C VAL A 262 0.03 -5.27 2.30
N GLU A 263 1.01 -5.67 3.09
CA GLU A 263 2.19 -6.37 2.58
C GLU A 263 1.84 -7.73 1.94
N TYR A 264 0.91 -8.49 2.49
CA TYR A 264 0.48 -9.76 1.88
C TYR A 264 -0.21 -9.54 0.54
N LEU A 265 -1.03 -8.50 0.45
CA LEU A 265 -1.68 -8.11 -0.79
C LEU A 265 -0.65 -7.66 -1.85
N ARG A 266 0.32 -6.83 -1.45
CA ARG A 266 1.38 -6.32 -2.34
C ARG A 266 2.26 -7.43 -2.89
N ILE A 267 2.68 -8.39 -2.04
CA ILE A 267 3.45 -9.57 -2.44
C ILE A 267 2.69 -10.39 -3.49
N THR A 268 1.42 -10.66 -3.22
CA THR A 268 0.58 -11.44 -4.13
C THR A 268 0.36 -10.72 -5.47
N ASP A 269 0.10 -9.43 -5.42
CA ASP A 269 -0.08 -8.61 -6.61
C ASP A 269 1.21 -8.47 -7.43
N LYS A 270 2.38 -8.38 -6.77
CA LYS A 270 3.70 -8.42 -7.44
C LYS A 270 3.91 -9.73 -8.19
N ALA A 271 3.69 -10.85 -7.52
CA ALA A 271 3.81 -12.16 -8.16
C ALA A 271 2.88 -12.28 -9.38
N ALA A 272 1.63 -11.84 -9.26
CA ALA A 272 0.69 -11.85 -10.35
C ALA A 272 1.10 -10.93 -11.51
N ARG A 273 1.66 -9.74 -11.25
CA ARG A 273 2.19 -8.83 -12.28
C ARG A 273 3.36 -9.46 -13.03
N LEU A 274 4.24 -10.18 -12.33
CA LEU A 274 5.41 -10.84 -12.94
C LEU A 274 5.03 -12.05 -13.79
N ILE A 275 4.03 -12.81 -13.37
CA ILE A 275 3.61 -14.06 -14.03
C ILE A 275 2.69 -13.79 -15.23
N ARG A 276 1.79 -12.81 -15.13
CA ARG A 276 0.82 -12.50 -16.18
C ARG A 276 1.44 -12.33 -17.58
N PRO A 277 2.53 -11.56 -17.80
CA PRO A 277 3.15 -11.43 -19.11
C PRO A 277 3.70 -12.76 -19.65
N LEU A 278 4.19 -13.63 -18.76
CA LEU A 278 4.68 -14.95 -19.14
C LEU A 278 3.54 -15.85 -19.63
N LEU A 279 2.39 -15.80 -18.97
CA LEU A 279 1.18 -16.53 -19.41
C LEU A 279 0.65 -15.97 -20.72
N ILE A 280 0.60 -14.65 -20.91
CA ILE A 280 0.17 -14.02 -22.16
C ILE A 280 1.02 -14.52 -23.35
N ARG A 281 2.33 -14.65 -23.18
CA ARG A 281 3.24 -15.19 -24.21
C ARG A 281 2.97 -16.66 -24.57
N ARG A 282 2.18 -17.37 -23.75
CA ARG A 282 1.80 -18.76 -23.96
C ARG A 282 0.41 -18.94 -24.59
N VAL A 283 -0.33 -17.87 -24.77
CA VAL A 283 -1.64 -17.95 -25.44
C VAL A 283 -1.45 -18.43 -26.86
N ALA A 284 -2.16 -19.51 -27.25
CA ALA A 284 -2.07 -20.18 -28.55
C ALA A 284 -0.67 -20.72 -28.93
N ASP A 285 0.26 -20.80 -27.99
CA ASP A 285 1.60 -21.34 -28.21
C ASP A 285 1.63 -22.86 -27.97
N ARG A 286 1.84 -23.65 -29.04
CA ARG A 286 1.89 -25.11 -28.97
C ARG A 286 3.07 -25.65 -28.14
N ARG A 287 4.02 -24.83 -27.74
CA ARG A 287 5.08 -25.19 -26.78
C ARG A 287 4.56 -25.38 -25.36
N LEU A 288 3.36 -24.87 -25.04
CA LEU A 288 2.61 -25.26 -23.85
C LEU A 288 1.59 -26.32 -24.27
N ASN A 289 1.84 -27.57 -23.91
CA ASN A 289 0.96 -28.70 -24.15
C ASN A 289 0.97 -29.65 -22.96
N ASN A 290 0.12 -30.68 -22.97
CA ASN A 290 -0.07 -31.58 -21.82
C ASN A 290 0.98 -32.70 -21.71
N THR A 291 2.06 -32.66 -22.48
CA THR A 291 3.15 -33.63 -22.29
C THR A 291 3.95 -33.32 -21.03
N PRO A 292 4.44 -34.34 -20.29
CA PRO A 292 5.22 -34.12 -19.05
C PRO A 292 6.40 -33.16 -19.24
N ASN A 293 7.12 -33.27 -20.34
CA ASN A 293 8.25 -32.39 -20.64
C ASN A 293 7.83 -30.94 -20.83
N SER A 294 6.75 -30.68 -21.60
CA SER A 294 6.23 -29.32 -21.79
C SER A 294 5.74 -28.71 -20.46
N MET A 295 5.05 -29.50 -19.65
CA MET A 295 4.59 -29.07 -18.33
C MET A 295 5.77 -28.68 -17.44
N ALA A 296 6.81 -29.52 -17.36
CA ALA A 296 7.99 -29.24 -16.53
C ALA A 296 8.75 -27.96 -17.00
N VAL A 297 8.95 -27.80 -18.32
CA VAL A 297 9.61 -26.61 -18.88
C VAL A 297 8.83 -25.33 -18.56
N ASN A 298 7.51 -25.32 -18.79
CA ASN A 298 6.68 -24.14 -18.55
C ASN A 298 6.54 -23.84 -17.06
N THR A 299 6.40 -24.86 -16.20
CA THR A 299 6.43 -24.70 -14.73
C THR A 299 7.72 -24.01 -14.30
N ASN A 300 8.89 -24.48 -14.75
CA ASN A 300 10.16 -23.87 -14.41
C ASN A 300 10.29 -22.41 -14.88
N GLN A 301 9.76 -22.08 -16.06
CA GLN A 301 9.74 -20.69 -16.55
C GLN A 301 8.85 -19.78 -15.72
N LEU A 302 7.69 -20.26 -15.30
CA LEU A 302 6.77 -19.50 -14.41
C LEU A 302 7.30 -19.39 -12.99
N MET A 303 8.09 -20.37 -12.53
CA MET A 303 8.75 -20.32 -11.22
C MET A 303 9.92 -19.33 -11.15
N ALA A 304 10.53 -18.98 -12.29
CA ALA A 304 11.72 -18.12 -12.32
C ALA A 304 11.50 -16.74 -11.63
N PRO A 305 10.42 -15.97 -11.89
CA PRO A 305 10.15 -14.73 -11.16
C PRO A 305 9.90 -14.94 -9.67
N LEU A 306 9.28 -16.04 -9.26
CA LEU A 306 9.05 -16.36 -7.84
C LEU A 306 10.38 -16.65 -7.14
N ARG A 307 11.30 -17.39 -7.78
CA ARG A 307 12.65 -17.58 -7.26
C ARG A 307 13.43 -16.28 -7.16
N ALA A 308 13.17 -15.31 -8.06
CA ALA A 308 13.77 -13.98 -7.97
C ALA A 308 13.23 -13.19 -6.77
N MET A 309 11.91 -13.26 -6.50
CA MET A 309 11.28 -12.64 -5.32
C MET A 309 11.80 -13.21 -3.99
N ALA A 310 12.26 -14.47 -3.97
CA ALA A 310 12.82 -15.12 -2.78
C ALA A 310 14.27 -14.72 -2.49
N LYS A 311 14.93 -14.00 -3.40
CA LYS A 311 16.32 -13.59 -3.20
C LYS A 311 16.41 -12.35 -2.33
N SER A 312 17.37 -12.34 -1.40
CA SER A 312 17.71 -11.13 -0.65
C SER A 312 18.28 -10.04 -1.55
N ILE A 313 17.97 -8.81 -1.22
CA ILE A 313 18.41 -7.60 -1.95
C ILE A 313 19.25 -6.75 -1.00
N LYS A 314 20.40 -6.27 -1.48
CA LYS A 314 21.21 -5.29 -0.75
C LYS A 314 20.85 -3.88 -1.21
N PHE A 315 20.38 -3.05 -0.29
CA PHE A 315 20.02 -1.67 -0.55
C PHE A 315 20.55 -0.75 0.55
N ALA A 316 21.15 0.37 0.19
CA ALA A 316 21.71 1.37 1.14
C ALA A 316 22.61 0.79 2.25
N GLY A 317 23.32 -0.31 1.98
CA GLY A 317 24.19 -0.97 2.96
C GLY A 317 23.50 -2.04 3.80
N GLU A 318 22.18 -2.11 3.82
CA GLU A 318 21.40 -3.15 4.49
C GLU A 318 21.05 -4.30 3.53
N VAL A 319 20.90 -5.50 4.09
CA VAL A 319 20.44 -6.69 3.36
C VAL A 319 18.99 -6.95 3.76
N PHE A 320 18.09 -6.78 2.78
CA PHE A 320 16.69 -7.14 2.94
C PHE A 320 16.48 -8.59 2.52
N PRO A 321 15.75 -9.39 3.29
CA PRO A 321 15.35 -10.73 2.86
C PRO A 321 14.47 -10.64 1.62
N GLY A 322 14.26 -11.76 0.93
CA GLY A 322 13.31 -11.82 -0.18
C GLY A 322 11.87 -11.55 0.27
N ASP A 323 10.98 -11.30 -0.66
CA ASP A 323 9.57 -11.04 -0.37
C ASP A 323 8.85 -12.33 0.09
N ILE A 324 9.32 -13.49 -0.35
CA ILE A 324 8.73 -14.83 -0.08
C ILE A 324 9.81 -15.84 0.29
N GLU A 325 9.40 -16.95 0.94
CA GLU A 325 10.25 -18.13 1.04
C GLU A 325 10.58 -18.70 -0.35
N PRO A 326 11.74 -19.34 -0.52
CA PRO A 326 12.06 -20.02 -1.77
C PRO A 326 10.97 -21.01 -2.17
N PRO A 327 10.38 -20.87 -3.37
CA PRO A 327 9.30 -21.76 -3.80
C PRO A 327 9.80 -23.19 -3.96
N LYS A 328 8.97 -24.14 -3.52
CA LYS A 328 9.24 -25.59 -3.54
C LYS A 328 8.56 -26.26 -4.73
N ASP A 329 8.95 -27.48 -5.01
CA ASP A 329 8.25 -28.32 -5.98
C ASP A 329 6.80 -28.54 -5.53
N GLY A 330 5.86 -28.27 -6.45
CA GLY A 330 4.43 -28.33 -6.18
C GLY A 330 3.78 -26.98 -5.79
N ASP A 331 4.56 -25.93 -5.51
CA ASP A 331 4.02 -24.58 -5.25
C ASP A 331 3.48 -23.91 -6.53
N LEU A 332 3.84 -24.42 -7.70
CA LEU A 332 3.26 -24.03 -8.98
C LEU A 332 2.83 -25.29 -9.74
N VAL A 333 1.53 -25.39 -9.98
CA VAL A 333 0.92 -26.51 -10.71
C VAL A 333 0.18 -25.98 -11.93
N LEU A 334 0.47 -26.55 -13.09
CA LEU A 334 -0.29 -26.33 -14.31
C LEU A 334 -1.30 -27.47 -14.47
N GLU A 335 -2.58 -27.13 -14.59
CA GLU A 335 -3.66 -28.08 -14.76
C GLU A 335 -4.41 -27.85 -16.06
N TRP A 336 -4.56 -28.90 -16.86
CA TRP A 336 -5.34 -28.85 -18.09
C TRP A 336 -6.82 -29.14 -17.81
N LEU A 337 -7.62 -28.08 -17.78
CA LEU A 337 -9.07 -28.16 -17.58
C LEU A 337 -9.81 -28.61 -18.85
N SER A 338 -9.22 -28.36 -20.02
CA SER A 338 -9.70 -28.84 -21.32
C SER A 338 -8.56 -28.81 -22.34
N LYS A 339 -8.82 -29.25 -23.60
CA LYS A 339 -7.84 -29.19 -24.69
C LYS A 339 -7.31 -27.77 -25.01
N THR A 340 -8.04 -26.75 -24.57
CA THR A 340 -7.73 -25.35 -24.87
C THR A 340 -7.62 -24.46 -23.63
N LYS A 341 -7.83 -25.02 -22.42
CA LYS A 341 -7.84 -24.27 -21.15
C LYS A 341 -6.86 -24.86 -20.15
N VAL A 342 -5.88 -24.06 -19.76
CA VAL A 342 -4.90 -24.37 -18.71
C VAL A 342 -5.10 -23.41 -17.55
N ALA A 343 -5.10 -23.93 -16.33
CA ALA A 343 -5.02 -23.16 -15.09
C ALA A 343 -3.62 -23.28 -14.49
N ALA A 344 -3.10 -22.19 -13.97
CA ALA A 344 -1.87 -22.17 -13.18
C ALA A 344 -2.24 -21.86 -11.72
N TYR A 345 -2.01 -22.82 -10.83
CA TYR A 345 -2.19 -22.66 -9.39
C TYR A 345 -0.84 -22.36 -8.77
N ILE A 346 -0.77 -21.27 -8.01
CA ILE A 346 0.47 -20.74 -7.47
C ILE A 346 0.28 -20.50 -5.98
N LYS A 347 1.13 -21.14 -5.18
CA LYS A 347 1.19 -20.94 -3.74
C LYS A 347 2.39 -20.07 -3.40
N LEU A 348 2.14 -19.01 -2.65
CA LEU A 348 3.17 -18.10 -2.15
C LEU A 348 3.23 -18.21 -0.63
N LYS A 349 4.43 -18.19 -0.09
CA LYS A 349 4.65 -18.14 1.36
C LYS A 349 5.47 -16.90 1.68
N PRO A 350 4.85 -15.79 2.15
CA PRO A 350 5.57 -14.61 2.62
C PRO A 350 6.54 -14.97 3.73
N LEU A 351 7.67 -14.27 3.83
CA LEU A 351 8.53 -14.37 5.00
C LEU A 351 7.84 -13.73 6.19
N ASN A 352 8.02 -14.33 7.36
CA ASN A 352 7.42 -13.81 8.59
C ASN A 352 8.02 -12.45 8.96
N CYS A 353 7.15 -11.51 9.33
CA CYS A 353 7.50 -10.21 9.86
C CYS A 353 6.96 -10.12 11.31
N PRO A 354 7.82 -10.20 12.35
CA PRO A 354 7.34 -10.17 13.73
C PRO A 354 6.85 -8.77 14.07
N LYS A 355 5.60 -8.66 14.51
CA LYS A 355 4.94 -7.40 14.91
C LYS A 355 4.79 -7.29 16.43
N ASP A 356 4.89 -8.42 17.14
CA ASP A 356 4.86 -8.51 18.61
C ASP A 356 6.09 -9.31 19.06
N LEU A 357 6.88 -8.72 19.96
CA LEU A 357 8.12 -9.29 20.47
C LEU A 357 8.08 -9.28 21.99
N THR A 358 8.13 -10.45 22.59
CA THR A 358 8.21 -10.61 24.05
C THR A 358 9.57 -11.11 24.46
N ALA A 359 10.24 -10.41 25.37
CA ALA A 359 11.48 -10.85 25.99
C ALA A 359 11.22 -11.20 27.46
N ASN A 360 11.64 -12.41 27.87
CA ASN A 360 11.60 -12.85 29.26
C ASN A 360 13.02 -12.87 29.81
N ILE A 361 13.27 -12.11 30.88
CA ILE A 361 14.59 -12.03 31.53
C ILE A 361 14.48 -12.72 32.87
N ALA A 362 15.30 -13.74 33.09
CA ALA A 362 15.47 -14.39 34.37
C ALA A 362 16.83 -14.01 34.97
N LEU A 363 16.87 -13.61 36.21
CA LEU A 363 18.09 -13.40 36.95
C LEU A 363 18.54 -14.76 37.55
N ASP A 364 19.68 -15.23 37.15
CA ASP A 364 20.31 -16.41 37.76
C ASP A 364 21.21 -15.94 38.89
N LEU A 365 20.85 -16.30 40.10
CA LEU A 365 21.62 -16.04 41.34
C LEU A 365 22.31 -17.33 41.84
N SER A 366 22.35 -18.38 41.04
CA SER A 366 23.09 -19.58 41.41
C SER A 366 24.58 -19.26 41.52
N THR A 367 25.18 -19.56 42.66
CA THR A 367 26.64 -19.54 42.81
C THR A 367 27.17 -20.84 42.24
N ASP A 368 27.88 -20.75 41.10
CA ASP A 368 28.67 -21.89 40.62
C ASP A 368 29.62 -22.33 41.74
N LYS A 369 29.33 -23.48 42.35
CA LYS A 369 30.33 -24.14 43.16
C LYS A 369 31.38 -24.67 42.19
N THR A 370 32.47 -23.93 42.03
CA THR A 370 33.70 -24.49 41.47
C THR A 370 34.12 -25.66 42.30
N GLU A 371 33.98 -26.89 41.80
CA GLU A 371 34.71 -28.06 42.27
C GLU A 371 36.20 -27.96 41.91
#